data_ef26ed0dce90e0f76b0975ce05a81b23
#
_entry.id   ef26ed0dce90e0f76b0975ce05a81b23
#
_cell.length_a   1.000
_cell.length_b   1.000
_cell.length_c   1.000
_cell.angle_alpha   90.00
_cell.angle_beta   90.00
_cell.angle_gamma   90.00
#
_symmetry.space_group_name_H-M   'P 1'
#
loop_
_entity.id
_entity.type
_entity.pdbx_description
1 polymer ?
#
loop_
_entity_poly.entity_id
_entity_poly.type
_entity_poly.pdbx_seq_one_letter_code
_entity_poly.pdbx_strand_id
1 'polypeptide(L)'
;MTTQADKDPVIQIANFVTCQGSDKPIVKNVFTLKECAPISGAQVLSFDTEAELLIAWREFLIQTDPDVITGYNINNFDTPYLINRAETLKIRSFPFLGRIANMPSKIKDKTFQSKQVGTRESKEVNMEGRVQFDVMQILQRDYKLSSYSLNSVSTHFLGEQKEDVHYSQITVLQNGNADTRRRLAVYCLKDAYLPQRLLDKLMCVINYTEMARVTGVPFSYLITRGQQIKVMSQIYRKCIKAPIGGGAVGLLVPTAARKNGEGEKFEGATVIDPVKGFYKDPIATLDFASLYPSIMMAHNLCYTTLVRRSDVTKLPATSYGKSPTGDVFVKAETCKGILPQILEELLGARKNAKRLLKEETDPFKKAVYDGRQLALKVSANSVYGFTGAQVGQLPCLEISSSVTGYGREMIETVSYTHL
;
A
#
# COMPACT_ATOMS: atom_id res chain seq x y z
N MET A 1 -27.19 -11.55 5.93
CA MET A 1 -27.96 -10.90 4.85
C MET A 1 -27.08 -9.85 4.21
N THR A 2 -26.95 -9.86 2.91
CA THR A 2 -26.26 -8.79 2.17
C THR A 2 -27.24 -7.65 1.95
N THR A 3 -26.90 -6.43 2.38
CA THR A 3 -27.67 -5.22 2.15
C THR A 3 -27.82 -4.98 0.64
N GLN A 4 -29.05 -4.72 0.18
CA GLN A 4 -29.38 -4.54 -1.24
C GLN A 4 -29.73 -3.07 -1.49
N ALA A 5 -28.92 -2.39 -2.33
CA ALA A 5 -29.10 -0.96 -2.60
C ALA A 5 -30.44 -0.63 -3.32
N ASP A 6 -31.07 -1.59 -3.94
CA ASP A 6 -32.40 -1.44 -4.57
C ASP A 6 -33.56 -1.50 -3.58
N LYS A 7 -33.36 -2.11 -2.40
CA LYS A 7 -34.42 -2.37 -1.41
C LYS A 7 -34.20 -1.66 -0.08
N ASP A 8 -32.96 -1.73 0.42
CA ASP A 8 -32.64 -1.27 1.77
C ASP A 8 -32.31 0.24 1.76
N PRO A 9 -32.96 1.07 2.59
CA PRO A 9 -32.68 2.49 2.63
C PRO A 9 -31.39 2.82 3.41
N VAL A 10 -30.76 3.93 3.06
CA VAL A 10 -29.73 4.56 3.88
C VAL A 10 -30.41 5.22 5.08
N ILE A 11 -30.10 4.74 6.28
CA ILE A 11 -30.74 5.18 7.52
C ILE A 11 -29.90 6.16 8.32
N GLN A 12 -28.55 5.99 8.29
CA GLN A 12 -27.63 6.85 9.02
C GLN A 12 -26.26 6.91 8.32
N ILE A 13 -25.62 8.09 8.35
CA ILE A 13 -24.24 8.29 7.91
C ILE A 13 -23.51 9.10 8.97
N ALA A 14 -22.50 8.52 9.62
CA ALA A 14 -21.67 9.22 10.60
C ALA A 14 -20.34 9.69 10.00
N ASN A 15 -19.90 10.88 10.39
CA ASN A 15 -18.66 11.46 9.90
C ASN A 15 -17.82 12.04 11.03
N PHE A 16 -16.50 11.86 10.88
CA PHE A 16 -15.47 12.54 11.63
C PHE A 16 -14.55 13.24 10.65
N VAL A 17 -14.30 14.52 10.83
CA VAL A 17 -13.36 15.30 10.03
C VAL A 17 -12.24 15.80 10.92
N THR A 18 -10.99 15.51 10.56
CA THR A 18 -9.79 15.98 11.27
C THR A 18 -8.80 16.58 10.30
N CYS A 19 -7.94 17.46 10.77
CA CYS A 19 -6.70 17.83 10.07
C CYS A 19 -5.57 16.91 10.53
N GLN A 20 -4.72 16.50 9.60
CA GLN A 20 -3.52 15.73 9.93
C GLN A 20 -2.66 16.50 10.94
N GLY A 21 -2.31 15.84 12.04
CA GLY A 21 -1.54 16.43 13.14
C GLY A 21 -2.39 17.12 14.23
N SER A 22 -3.72 17.07 14.12
CA SER A 22 -4.64 17.53 15.17
C SER A 22 -5.26 16.36 15.90
N ASP A 23 -5.22 16.38 17.23
CA ASP A 23 -5.82 15.33 18.08
C ASP A 23 -7.35 15.46 18.21
N LYS A 24 -7.90 16.62 17.79
CA LYS A 24 -9.34 16.89 17.93
C LYS A 24 -10.03 16.91 16.57
N PRO A 25 -11.20 16.28 16.44
CA PRO A 25 -11.98 16.39 15.23
C PRO A 25 -12.53 17.82 15.08
N ILE A 26 -12.50 18.34 13.83
CA ILE A 26 -13.11 19.61 13.46
C ILE A 26 -14.63 19.45 13.39
N VAL A 27 -15.07 18.31 12.85
CA VAL A 27 -16.47 17.94 12.73
C VAL A 27 -16.69 16.54 13.26
N LYS A 28 -17.76 16.40 14.03
CA LYS A 28 -18.33 15.12 14.44
C LYS A 28 -19.84 15.23 14.27
N ASN A 29 -20.37 14.56 13.26
CA ASN A 29 -21.78 14.61 12.95
C ASN A 29 -22.34 13.25 12.52
N VAL A 30 -23.65 13.15 12.58
CA VAL A 30 -24.42 12.02 12.04
C VAL A 30 -25.66 12.52 11.33
N PHE A 31 -25.84 12.06 10.09
CA PHE A 31 -27.04 12.27 9.28
C PHE A 31 -27.99 11.12 9.55
N THR A 32 -29.22 11.39 9.89
CA THR A 32 -30.21 10.37 10.28
C THR A 32 -31.50 10.50 9.48
N LEU A 33 -32.00 9.38 9.03
CA LEU A 33 -33.34 9.29 8.45
C LEU A 33 -34.36 9.27 9.59
N LYS A 34 -35.24 10.23 9.60
CA LYS A 34 -36.18 10.57 10.68
C LYS A 34 -35.51 11.19 11.91
N GLU A 35 -36.32 11.80 12.75
CA GLU A 35 -35.89 12.46 13.98
C GLU A 35 -35.02 11.55 14.87
N CYS A 36 -33.92 12.08 15.38
CA CYS A 36 -33.02 11.41 16.30
C CYS A 36 -32.76 12.29 17.51
N ALA A 37 -32.79 11.73 18.71
CA ALA A 37 -32.50 12.47 19.92
C ALA A 37 -31.06 13.00 19.96
N PRO A 38 -30.79 14.14 20.60
CA PRO A 38 -29.47 14.77 20.65
C PRO A 38 -28.37 13.84 21.23
N ILE A 39 -27.17 13.96 20.69
CA ILE A 39 -25.98 13.19 21.12
C ILE A 39 -24.96 14.18 21.67
N SER A 40 -24.52 14.00 22.91
CA SER A 40 -23.50 14.86 23.50
C SER A 40 -22.18 14.81 22.71
N GLY A 41 -21.67 15.97 22.32
CA GLY A 41 -20.42 16.10 21.58
C GLY A 41 -20.49 15.67 20.11
N ALA A 42 -21.68 15.51 19.54
CA ALA A 42 -21.87 15.29 18.10
C ALA A 42 -23.08 16.07 17.59
N GLN A 43 -22.99 16.60 16.38
CA GLN A 43 -24.10 17.23 15.69
C GLN A 43 -25.01 16.18 15.06
N VAL A 44 -26.28 16.19 15.37
CA VAL A 44 -27.30 15.32 14.77
C VAL A 44 -28.06 16.13 13.71
N LEU A 45 -28.11 15.61 12.49
CA LEU A 45 -28.80 16.20 11.34
C LEU A 45 -29.87 15.20 10.88
N SER A 46 -31.14 15.49 11.17
CA SER A 46 -32.25 14.61 10.87
C SER A 46 -33.00 15.07 9.62
N PHE A 47 -33.42 14.11 8.79
CA PHE A 47 -34.11 14.34 7.52
C PHE A 47 -35.36 13.46 7.45
N ASP A 48 -36.41 13.96 6.83
CA ASP A 48 -37.68 13.21 6.70
C ASP A 48 -37.62 12.17 5.58
N THR A 49 -36.86 12.45 4.53
CA THR A 49 -36.68 11.58 3.39
C THR A 49 -35.22 11.16 3.18
N GLU A 50 -35.03 9.97 2.64
CA GLU A 50 -33.71 9.45 2.31
C GLU A 50 -33.00 10.29 1.22
N ALA A 51 -33.76 10.84 0.28
CA ALA A 51 -33.23 11.69 -0.77
C ALA A 51 -32.61 12.99 -0.20
N GLU A 52 -33.29 13.63 0.74
CA GLU A 52 -32.76 14.81 1.44
C GLU A 52 -31.49 14.49 2.22
N LEU A 53 -31.48 13.37 2.95
CA LEU A 53 -30.31 12.90 3.69
C LEU A 53 -29.10 12.72 2.76
N LEU A 54 -29.27 12.04 1.63
CA LEU A 54 -28.18 11.79 0.67
C LEU A 54 -27.68 13.08 0.02
N ILE A 55 -28.59 13.98 -0.38
CA ILE A 55 -28.24 15.28 -0.96
C ILE A 55 -27.46 16.13 0.05
N ALA A 56 -27.96 16.22 1.28
CA ALA A 56 -27.30 16.99 2.35
C ALA A 56 -25.93 16.41 2.71
N TRP A 57 -25.78 15.08 2.73
CA TRP A 57 -24.47 14.46 2.96
C TRP A 57 -23.50 14.74 1.81
N ARG A 58 -23.96 14.68 0.56
CA ARG A 58 -23.11 15.08 -0.59
C ARG A 58 -22.66 16.53 -0.49
N GLU A 59 -23.56 17.44 -0.15
CA GLU A 59 -23.23 18.86 0.04
C GLU A 59 -22.22 19.06 1.17
N PHE A 60 -22.42 18.38 2.29
CA PHE A 60 -21.45 18.33 3.37
C PHE A 60 -20.06 17.87 2.91
N LEU A 61 -19.97 16.80 2.12
CA LEU A 61 -18.70 16.30 1.57
C LEU A 61 -18.01 17.35 0.68
N ILE A 62 -18.78 18.07 -0.14
CA ILE A 62 -18.24 19.11 -1.03
C ILE A 62 -17.81 20.35 -0.25
N GLN A 63 -18.60 20.80 0.74
CA GLN A 63 -18.29 21.98 1.56
C GLN A 63 -17.07 21.71 2.47
N THR A 64 -16.97 20.53 3.03
CA THR A 64 -15.85 20.14 3.89
C THR A 64 -14.56 19.94 3.08
N ASP A 65 -14.70 19.56 1.82
CA ASP A 65 -13.63 19.36 0.84
C ASP A 65 -12.43 18.53 1.34
N PRO A 66 -12.62 17.31 1.88
CA PRO A 66 -11.54 16.51 2.41
C PRO A 66 -10.58 16.03 1.30
N ASP A 67 -9.27 16.03 1.59
CA ASP A 67 -8.26 15.46 0.70
C ASP A 67 -8.28 13.92 0.72
N VAL A 68 -8.60 13.36 1.89
CA VAL A 68 -8.64 11.92 2.14
C VAL A 68 -10.01 11.52 2.69
N ILE A 69 -10.65 10.55 2.04
CA ILE A 69 -11.84 9.88 2.53
C ILE A 69 -11.43 8.53 3.07
N THR A 70 -11.75 8.25 4.31
CA THR A 70 -11.35 7.02 4.99
C THR A 70 -12.52 6.36 5.71
N GLY A 71 -12.37 5.10 5.99
CA GLY A 71 -13.30 4.27 6.73
C GLY A 71 -12.86 2.80 6.70
N TYR A 72 -13.73 1.91 7.08
CA TYR A 72 -13.45 0.48 7.14
C TYR A 72 -14.27 -0.28 6.10
N ASN A 73 -13.63 -0.86 5.09
CA ASN A 73 -14.25 -1.54 3.95
C ASN A 73 -15.13 -0.63 3.06
N ILE A 74 -14.84 0.66 3.05
CA ILE A 74 -15.64 1.67 2.34
C ILE A 74 -15.64 1.46 0.83
N ASN A 75 -14.57 0.90 0.27
CA ASN A 75 -14.45 0.69 -1.17
C ASN A 75 -15.36 -0.45 -1.67
N ASN A 76 -15.57 -1.48 -0.86
CA ASN A 76 -16.41 -2.61 -1.25
C ASN A 76 -17.87 -2.45 -0.81
N PHE A 77 -18.13 -1.66 0.24
CA PHE A 77 -19.45 -1.56 0.83
C PHE A 77 -20.00 -0.12 0.81
N ASP A 78 -19.53 0.78 1.67
CA ASP A 78 -20.21 2.06 1.92
C ASP A 78 -20.36 2.93 0.66
N THR A 79 -19.26 3.21 -0.01
CA THR A 79 -19.27 4.12 -1.18
C THR A 79 -20.07 3.55 -2.34
N PRO A 80 -19.88 2.28 -2.77
CA PRO A 80 -20.72 1.67 -3.80
C PRO A 80 -22.20 1.61 -3.42
N TYR A 81 -22.49 1.34 -2.15
CA TYR A 81 -23.86 1.29 -1.69
C TYR A 81 -24.56 2.63 -1.80
N LEU A 82 -23.93 3.73 -1.35
CA LEU A 82 -24.48 5.08 -1.44
C LEU A 82 -24.71 5.50 -2.92
N ILE A 83 -23.77 5.20 -3.81
CA ILE A 83 -23.92 5.54 -5.24
C ILE A 83 -25.07 4.76 -5.87
N ASN A 84 -25.13 3.45 -5.67
CA ASN A 84 -26.19 2.60 -6.23
C ASN A 84 -27.55 2.95 -5.64
N ARG A 85 -27.60 3.29 -4.36
CA ARG A 85 -28.85 3.71 -3.71
C ARG A 85 -29.36 5.04 -4.26
N ALA A 86 -28.47 6.01 -4.44
CA ALA A 86 -28.81 7.29 -5.06
C ALA A 86 -29.29 7.13 -6.51
N GLU A 87 -28.73 6.17 -7.25
CA GLU A 87 -29.20 5.81 -8.59
C GLU A 87 -30.63 5.24 -8.56
N THR A 88 -30.89 4.32 -7.63
CA THR A 88 -32.24 3.76 -7.39
C THR A 88 -33.26 4.86 -7.09
N LEU A 89 -32.88 5.84 -6.27
CA LEU A 89 -33.71 7.00 -5.93
C LEU A 89 -33.71 8.09 -7.02
N LYS A 90 -33.00 7.90 -8.14
CA LYS A 90 -32.87 8.84 -9.26
C LYS A 90 -32.29 10.21 -8.89
N ILE A 91 -31.40 10.25 -7.90
CA ILE A 91 -30.72 11.47 -7.44
C ILE A 91 -29.52 11.74 -8.37
N ARG A 92 -29.76 12.44 -9.48
CA ARG A 92 -28.75 12.67 -10.53
C ARG A 92 -27.52 13.47 -10.08
N SER A 93 -27.65 14.30 -9.05
CA SER A 93 -26.55 15.11 -8.51
C SER A 93 -25.62 14.34 -7.58
N PHE A 94 -26.03 13.21 -7.04
CA PHE A 94 -25.29 12.49 -6.00
C PHE A 94 -23.90 11.99 -6.47
N PRO A 95 -23.73 11.35 -7.64
CA PRO A 95 -22.44 10.73 -7.99
C PRO A 95 -21.28 11.70 -8.23
N PHE A 96 -21.52 13.01 -8.18
CA PHE A 96 -20.45 14.02 -8.32
C PHE A 96 -19.77 14.27 -6.97
N LEU A 97 -18.96 13.30 -6.50
CA LEU A 97 -18.28 13.32 -5.20
C LEU A 97 -16.83 13.82 -5.28
N GLY A 98 -16.27 13.93 -6.47
CA GLY A 98 -14.90 14.42 -6.72
C GLY A 98 -14.80 15.94 -6.78
N ARG A 99 -13.57 16.44 -6.99
CA ARG A 99 -13.25 17.87 -7.15
C ARG A 99 -13.34 18.35 -8.60
N ILE A 100 -13.37 17.42 -9.56
CA ILE A 100 -13.48 17.78 -10.97
C ILE A 100 -14.95 17.94 -11.35
N ALA A 101 -15.32 19.12 -11.82
CA ALA A 101 -16.67 19.41 -12.24
C ALA A 101 -17.13 18.48 -13.39
N ASN A 102 -18.38 18.08 -13.37
CA ASN A 102 -19.02 17.22 -14.39
C ASN A 102 -18.41 15.82 -14.55
N MET A 103 -17.60 15.37 -13.58
CA MET A 103 -17.03 14.02 -13.59
C MET A 103 -17.69 13.16 -12.49
N PRO A 104 -18.62 12.28 -12.84
CA PRO A 104 -19.30 11.46 -11.85
C PRO A 104 -18.37 10.34 -11.35
N SER A 105 -18.47 10.04 -10.07
CA SER A 105 -17.85 8.86 -9.47
C SER A 105 -18.47 7.60 -10.00
N LYS A 106 -17.65 6.67 -10.49
CA LYS A 106 -18.08 5.40 -11.07
C LYS A 106 -17.47 4.23 -10.29
N ILE A 107 -18.26 3.18 -10.11
CA ILE A 107 -17.82 1.94 -9.50
C ILE A 107 -17.20 1.06 -10.59
N LYS A 108 -16.02 0.53 -10.32
CA LYS A 108 -15.31 -0.43 -11.16
C LYS A 108 -14.99 -1.68 -10.38
N ASP A 109 -15.36 -2.84 -10.90
CA ASP A 109 -14.91 -4.10 -10.33
C ASP A 109 -13.44 -4.33 -10.70
N LYS A 110 -12.65 -4.76 -9.72
CA LYS A 110 -11.22 -5.00 -9.86
C LYS A 110 -10.88 -6.38 -9.33
N THR A 111 -10.35 -7.20 -10.20
CA THR A 111 -9.84 -8.53 -9.83
C THR A 111 -8.33 -8.45 -9.70
N PHE A 112 -7.83 -8.75 -8.52
CA PHE A 112 -6.40 -8.87 -8.26
C PHE A 112 -6.03 -10.34 -8.14
N GLN A 113 -5.06 -10.79 -8.95
CA GLN A 113 -4.53 -12.16 -8.90
C GLN A 113 -3.07 -12.13 -8.47
N SER A 114 -2.73 -12.89 -7.45
CA SER A 114 -1.36 -13.07 -6.97
C SER A 114 -1.14 -14.51 -6.55
N LYS A 115 0.03 -15.07 -6.85
CA LYS A 115 0.43 -16.42 -6.39
C LYS A 115 0.47 -16.55 -4.85
N GLN A 116 0.71 -15.43 -4.13
CA GLN A 116 0.81 -15.40 -2.67
C GLN A 116 -0.56 -15.25 -1.97
N VAL A 117 -1.50 -14.56 -2.59
CA VAL A 117 -2.77 -14.14 -1.96
C VAL A 117 -3.98 -14.77 -2.64
N GLY A 118 -3.79 -15.45 -3.80
CA GLY A 118 -4.87 -15.96 -4.63
C GLY A 118 -5.58 -14.87 -5.43
N THR A 119 -6.81 -15.14 -5.85
CA THR A 119 -7.68 -14.19 -6.54
C THR A 119 -8.51 -13.42 -5.51
N ARG A 120 -8.48 -12.10 -5.56
CA ARG A 120 -9.28 -11.22 -4.73
C ARG A 120 -10.08 -10.26 -5.61
N GLU A 121 -11.37 -10.23 -5.39
CA GLU A 121 -12.27 -9.27 -5.99
C GLU A 121 -12.40 -8.06 -5.06
N SER A 122 -12.35 -6.87 -5.61
CA SER A 122 -12.55 -5.61 -4.89
C SER A 122 -13.21 -4.60 -5.81
N LYS A 123 -13.83 -3.59 -5.22
CA LYS A 123 -14.37 -2.46 -5.96
C LYS A 123 -13.43 -1.26 -5.85
N GLU A 124 -13.34 -0.50 -6.90
CA GLU A 124 -12.67 0.79 -6.93
C GLU A 124 -13.69 1.85 -7.36
N VAL A 125 -13.82 2.89 -6.57
CA VAL A 125 -14.65 4.04 -6.92
C VAL A 125 -13.73 5.20 -7.24
N ASN A 126 -13.87 5.82 -8.40
CA ASN A 126 -13.08 7.02 -8.71
C ASN A 126 -13.73 8.25 -8.07
N MET A 127 -12.95 9.01 -7.31
CA MET A 127 -13.30 10.34 -6.82
C MET A 127 -12.13 11.27 -7.15
N GLU A 128 -12.16 11.83 -8.34
CA GLU A 128 -11.03 12.61 -8.85
C GLU A 128 -10.73 13.82 -7.95
N GLY A 129 -9.44 13.98 -7.59
CA GLY A 129 -8.98 14.99 -6.67
C GLY A 129 -9.08 14.63 -5.18
N ARG A 130 -9.59 13.45 -4.82
CA ARG A 130 -9.63 12.93 -3.45
C ARG A 130 -8.99 11.55 -3.38
N VAL A 131 -8.34 11.24 -2.28
CA VAL A 131 -7.77 9.91 -2.01
C VAL A 131 -8.75 9.11 -1.17
N GLN A 132 -9.09 7.90 -1.60
CA GLN A 132 -9.82 6.94 -0.79
C GLN A 132 -8.83 6.04 -0.06
N PHE A 133 -8.92 6.00 1.26
CA PHE A 133 -7.97 5.31 2.12
C PHE A 133 -8.69 4.28 3.00
N ASP A 134 -8.98 3.12 2.43
CA ASP A 134 -9.69 2.04 3.11
C ASP A 134 -8.78 1.30 4.09
N VAL A 135 -9.06 1.45 5.39
CA VAL A 135 -8.25 0.88 6.48
C VAL A 135 -8.20 -0.65 6.42
N MET A 136 -9.31 -1.31 6.06
CA MET A 136 -9.34 -2.76 5.98
C MET A 136 -8.38 -3.28 4.90
N GLN A 137 -8.34 -2.63 3.73
CA GLN A 137 -7.44 -3.04 2.63
C GLN A 137 -5.96 -2.85 3.01
N ILE A 138 -5.65 -1.78 3.75
CA ILE A 138 -4.29 -1.53 4.26
C ILE A 138 -3.87 -2.62 5.23
N LEU A 139 -4.72 -2.90 6.21
CA LEU A 139 -4.44 -3.93 7.21
C LEU A 139 -4.25 -5.31 6.61
N GLN A 140 -5.09 -5.67 5.64
CA GLN A 140 -4.97 -6.94 4.92
C GLN A 140 -3.68 -7.07 4.09
N ARG A 141 -3.11 -5.93 3.64
CA ARG A 141 -1.86 -5.90 2.89
C ARG A 141 -0.63 -5.91 3.78
N ASP A 142 -0.67 -5.15 4.87
CA ASP A 142 0.52 -4.84 5.67
C ASP A 142 0.64 -5.74 6.91
N TYR A 143 -0.45 -6.40 7.34
CA TYR A 143 -0.50 -7.24 8.54
C TYR A 143 -1.13 -8.60 8.26
N LYS A 144 -0.63 -9.64 8.93
CA LYS A 144 -1.22 -10.97 8.92
C LYS A 144 -1.99 -11.18 10.24
N LEU A 145 -3.31 -11.06 10.17
CA LEU A 145 -4.20 -11.20 11.32
C LEU A 145 -5.13 -12.41 11.13
N SER A 146 -5.58 -13.00 12.22
CA SER A 146 -6.57 -14.09 12.22
C SER A 146 -7.96 -13.62 11.80
N SER A 147 -8.30 -12.36 12.06
CA SER A 147 -9.57 -11.74 11.69
C SER A 147 -9.37 -10.27 11.31
N TYR A 148 -10.08 -9.82 10.29
CA TYR A 148 -10.11 -8.43 9.83
C TYR A 148 -11.48 -7.78 10.07
N SER A 149 -12.26 -8.25 11.05
CA SER A 149 -13.43 -7.48 11.48
C SER A 149 -12.99 -6.22 12.23
N LEU A 150 -13.74 -5.11 12.09
CA LEU A 150 -13.40 -3.85 12.76
C LEU A 150 -13.24 -4.02 14.27
N ASN A 151 -14.09 -4.82 14.91
CA ASN A 151 -13.98 -5.10 16.33
C ASN A 151 -12.69 -5.83 16.70
N SER A 152 -12.35 -6.91 15.97
CA SER A 152 -11.12 -7.69 16.19
C SER A 152 -9.86 -6.84 16.02
N VAL A 153 -9.82 -6.03 14.97
CA VAL A 153 -8.68 -5.14 14.67
C VAL A 153 -8.56 -4.02 15.70
N SER A 154 -9.67 -3.41 16.11
CA SER A 154 -9.68 -2.37 17.14
C SER A 154 -9.23 -2.91 18.49
N THR A 155 -9.67 -4.10 18.86
CA THR A 155 -9.20 -4.79 20.08
C THR A 155 -7.70 -5.04 20.00
N HIS A 156 -7.21 -5.53 18.85
CA HIS A 156 -5.78 -5.87 18.69
C HIS A 156 -4.86 -4.65 18.77
N PHE A 157 -5.18 -3.55 18.07
CA PHE A 157 -4.28 -2.39 17.97
C PHE A 157 -4.57 -1.27 18.96
N LEU A 158 -5.84 -1.09 19.35
CA LEU A 158 -6.28 0.01 20.21
C LEU A 158 -6.61 -0.44 21.64
N GLY A 159 -6.83 -1.73 21.87
CA GLY A 159 -7.39 -2.24 23.13
C GLY A 159 -8.85 -1.85 23.35
N GLU A 160 -9.52 -1.34 22.31
CA GLU A 160 -10.90 -0.88 22.37
C GLU A 160 -11.84 -1.92 21.76
N GLN A 161 -12.95 -2.18 22.46
CA GLN A 161 -14.08 -2.96 21.95
C GLN A 161 -15.25 -2.03 21.67
N LYS A 162 -16.02 -2.35 20.64
CA LYS A 162 -17.30 -1.69 20.41
C LYS A 162 -18.44 -2.52 21.00
N GLU A 163 -19.48 -1.84 21.47
CA GLU A 163 -20.76 -2.50 21.76
C GLU A 163 -21.28 -3.09 20.44
N ASP A 164 -21.63 -4.36 20.43
CA ASP A 164 -22.14 -5.00 19.22
C ASP A 164 -23.66 -4.84 19.15
N VAL A 165 -24.12 -4.10 18.14
CA VAL A 165 -25.55 -4.04 17.78
C VAL A 165 -25.77 -5.11 16.72
N HIS A 166 -26.39 -6.23 17.12
CA HIS A 166 -26.68 -7.30 16.19
C HIS A 166 -27.56 -6.79 15.03
N TYR A 167 -27.24 -7.21 13.80
CA TYR A 167 -27.92 -6.70 12.59
C TYR A 167 -29.46 -6.83 12.64
N SER A 168 -30.00 -7.85 13.33
CA SER A 168 -31.44 -8.03 13.48
C SER A 168 -32.13 -6.89 14.28
N GLN A 169 -31.37 -6.15 15.10
CA GLN A 169 -31.89 -5.05 15.89
C GLN A 169 -31.89 -3.71 15.14
N ILE A 170 -31.15 -3.58 14.06
CA ILE A 170 -31.01 -2.33 13.30
C ILE A 170 -32.40 -1.83 12.84
N THR A 171 -33.17 -2.69 12.20
CA THR A 171 -34.50 -2.35 11.71
C THR A 171 -35.46 -1.99 12.85
N VAL A 172 -35.39 -2.70 13.98
CA VAL A 172 -36.21 -2.43 15.16
C VAL A 172 -35.86 -1.06 15.75
N LEU A 173 -34.60 -0.76 15.95
CA LEU A 173 -34.10 0.52 16.47
C LEU A 173 -34.43 1.68 15.54
N GLN A 174 -34.35 1.48 14.23
CA GLN A 174 -34.67 2.51 13.24
C GLN A 174 -36.16 2.85 13.21
N ASN A 175 -37.01 1.84 13.31
CA ASN A 175 -38.48 2.01 13.27
C ASN A 175 -39.09 2.41 14.62
N GLY A 176 -38.31 2.46 15.70
CA GLY A 176 -38.77 2.90 17.02
C GLY A 176 -38.95 4.42 17.12
N ASN A 177 -38.45 5.00 18.20
CA ASN A 177 -38.55 6.43 18.48
C ASN A 177 -37.21 7.16 18.31
N ALA A 178 -37.15 8.45 18.65
CA ALA A 178 -35.91 9.26 18.54
C ALA A 178 -34.76 8.72 19.41
N ASP A 179 -35.05 8.14 20.59
CA ASP A 179 -34.01 7.56 21.47
C ASP A 179 -33.44 6.25 20.94
N THR A 180 -34.28 5.39 20.33
CA THR A 180 -33.79 4.16 19.72
C THR A 180 -32.89 4.46 18.51
N ARG A 181 -33.23 5.47 17.69
CA ARG A 181 -32.39 5.97 16.60
C ARG A 181 -31.12 6.61 17.13
N ARG A 182 -31.13 7.29 18.27
CA ARG A 182 -29.91 7.79 18.94
C ARG A 182 -28.99 6.66 19.33
N ARG A 183 -29.46 5.55 19.87
CA ARG A 183 -28.64 4.38 20.18
C ARG A 183 -27.91 3.87 18.93
N LEU A 184 -28.63 3.76 17.83
CA LEU A 184 -28.06 3.34 16.54
C LEU A 184 -27.04 4.38 16.00
N ALA A 185 -27.32 5.68 16.18
CA ALA A 185 -26.43 6.76 15.76
C ALA A 185 -25.11 6.80 16.57
N VAL A 186 -25.15 6.52 17.86
CA VAL A 186 -23.96 6.38 18.69
C VAL A 186 -23.10 5.20 18.22
N TYR A 187 -23.72 4.08 17.89
CA TYR A 187 -23.04 2.94 17.30
C TYR A 187 -22.38 3.30 15.96
N CYS A 188 -23.11 3.95 15.05
CA CYS A 188 -22.60 4.41 13.76
C CYS A 188 -21.43 5.39 13.91
N LEU A 189 -21.51 6.34 14.87
CA LEU A 189 -20.41 7.25 15.20
C LEU A 189 -19.16 6.50 15.70
N LYS A 190 -19.32 5.45 16.51
CA LYS A 190 -18.19 4.64 16.97
C LYS A 190 -17.53 3.91 15.79
N ASP A 191 -18.33 3.37 14.86
CA ASP A 191 -17.83 2.71 13.65
C ASP A 191 -17.09 3.67 12.71
N ALA A 192 -17.48 4.93 12.63
CA ALA A 192 -16.78 5.95 11.88
C ALA A 192 -15.48 6.45 12.58
N TYR A 193 -15.46 6.43 13.91
CA TYR A 193 -14.33 6.89 14.72
C TYR A 193 -13.15 5.90 14.74
N LEU A 194 -13.43 4.61 14.90
CA LEU A 194 -12.40 3.58 15.06
C LEU A 194 -11.40 3.50 13.89
N PRO A 195 -11.82 3.58 12.61
CA PRO A 195 -10.89 3.58 11.48
C PRO A 195 -9.90 4.74 11.54
N GLN A 196 -10.34 5.92 11.94
CA GLN A 196 -9.47 7.08 12.10
C GLN A 196 -8.43 6.87 13.21
N ARG A 197 -8.85 6.31 14.37
CA ARG A 197 -7.92 5.94 15.44
C ARG A 197 -6.90 4.90 15.00
N LEU A 198 -7.30 3.95 14.16
CA LEU A 198 -6.39 2.96 13.58
C LEU A 198 -5.37 3.61 12.64
N LEU A 199 -5.80 4.54 11.77
CA LEU A 199 -4.88 5.28 10.90
C LEU A 199 -3.81 6.04 11.68
N ASP A 200 -4.22 6.72 12.75
CA ASP A 200 -3.32 7.49 13.61
C ASP A 200 -2.38 6.56 14.40
N LYS A 201 -2.91 5.52 15.03
CA LYS A 201 -2.12 4.55 15.80
C LYS A 201 -1.06 3.85 14.98
N LEU A 202 -1.38 3.51 13.74
CA LEU A 202 -0.48 2.82 12.81
C LEU A 202 0.34 3.79 11.95
N MET A 203 0.20 5.09 12.16
CA MET A 203 0.90 6.15 11.42
C MET A 203 0.76 5.99 9.89
N CYS A 204 -0.39 5.50 9.44
CA CYS A 204 -0.59 5.10 8.05
C CYS A 204 -0.34 6.25 7.07
N VAL A 205 -0.92 7.43 7.30
CA VAL A 205 -0.78 8.58 6.41
C VAL A 205 0.69 9.00 6.28
N ILE A 206 1.43 9.03 7.39
CA ILE A 206 2.85 9.39 7.42
C ILE A 206 3.68 8.36 6.64
N ASN A 207 3.48 7.06 6.93
CA ASN A 207 4.22 5.99 6.27
C ASN A 207 4.02 6.01 4.75
N TYR A 208 2.79 6.24 4.30
CA TYR A 208 2.47 6.34 2.87
C TYR A 208 3.00 7.62 2.24
N THR A 209 2.97 8.74 2.96
CA THR A 209 3.58 9.99 2.49
C THR A 209 5.08 9.84 2.30
N GLU A 210 5.79 9.25 3.27
CA GLU A 210 7.23 9.01 3.15
C GLU A 210 7.54 8.01 2.03
N MET A 211 6.71 6.97 1.84
CA MET A 211 6.83 6.05 0.70
C MET A 211 6.65 6.79 -0.65
N ALA A 212 5.66 7.67 -0.76
CA ALA A 212 5.45 8.48 -1.96
C ALA A 212 6.65 9.39 -2.26
N ARG A 213 7.22 10.02 -1.22
CA ARG A 213 8.42 10.88 -1.33
C ARG A 213 9.64 10.10 -1.81
N VAL A 214 9.88 8.93 -1.22
CA VAL A 214 11.02 8.06 -1.58
C VAL A 214 10.90 7.56 -3.01
N THR A 215 9.73 7.04 -3.37
CA THR A 215 9.53 6.37 -4.66
C THR A 215 9.16 7.32 -5.79
N GLY A 216 8.67 8.54 -5.47
CA GLY A 216 8.26 9.55 -6.44
C GLY A 216 7.02 9.19 -7.23
N VAL A 217 6.11 8.41 -6.63
CA VAL A 217 4.80 8.09 -7.20
C VAL A 217 3.70 8.86 -6.47
N PRO A 218 2.56 9.13 -7.11
CA PRO A 218 1.40 9.71 -6.43
C PRO A 218 0.96 8.86 -5.24
N PHE A 219 0.46 9.50 -4.18
CA PHE A 219 -0.01 8.82 -2.97
C PHE A 219 -1.05 7.72 -3.28
N SER A 220 -2.01 8.01 -4.18
CA SER A 220 -3.03 7.07 -4.61
C SER A 220 -2.46 5.79 -5.24
N TYR A 221 -1.31 5.88 -5.92
CA TYR A 221 -0.67 4.70 -6.53
C TYR A 221 -0.14 3.71 -5.49
N LEU A 222 0.21 4.18 -4.30
CA LEU A 222 0.64 3.32 -3.21
C LEU A 222 -0.49 2.40 -2.72
N ILE A 223 -1.73 2.85 -2.86
CA ILE A 223 -2.93 2.11 -2.46
C ILE A 223 -3.42 1.21 -3.60
N THR A 224 -3.45 1.73 -4.82
CA THR A 224 -4.12 1.10 -5.97
C THR A 224 -3.20 0.28 -6.87
N ARG A 225 -1.87 0.45 -6.78
CA ARG A 225 -0.87 -0.19 -7.64
C ARG A 225 0.06 -1.10 -6.85
N GLY A 226 0.67 -2.07 -7.53
CA GLY A 226 1.69 -2.96 -6.96
C GLY A 226 3.06 -2.28 -6.81
N GLN A 227 4.07 -3.06 -6.37
CA GLN A 227 5.43 -2.55 -6.12
C GLN A 227 6.15 -2.09 -7.40
N GLN A 228 5.79 -2.63 -8.56
CA GLN A 228 6.48 -2.35 -9.83
C GLN A 228 6.52 -0.87 -10.19
N ILE A 229 5.40 -0.14 -10.00
CA ILE A 229 5.34 1.29 -10.34
C ILE A 229 6.34 2.13 -9.54
N LYS A 230 6.65 1.72 -8.32
CA LYS A 230 7.62 2.40 -7.44
C LYS A 230 9.05 2.29 -7.99
N VAL A 231 9.43 1.08 -8.44
CA VAL A 231 10.75 0.84 -9.02
C VAL A 231 10.86 1.52 -10.39
N MET A 232 9.83 1.41 -11.23
CA MET A 232 9.78 2.07 -12.54
C MET A 232 9.97 3.59 -12.41
N SER A 233 9.27 4.24 -11.47
CA SER A 233 9.42 5.67 -11.23
C SER A 233 10.88 6.05 -10.90
N GLN A 234 11.56 5.25 -10.08
CA GLN A 234 12.95 5.49 -9.71
C GLN A 234 13.91 5.29 -10.90
N ILE A 235 13.69 4.24 -11.70
CA ILE A 235 14.45 3.99 -12.92
C ILE A 235 14.29 5.16 -13.91
N TYR A 236 13.06 5.58 -14.20
CA TYR A 236 12.79 6.69 -15.10
C TYR A 236 13.46 7.99 -14.63
N ARG A 237 13.37 8.32 -13.36
CA ARG A 237 14.03 9.52 -12.81
C ARG A 237 15.54 9.47 -12.92
N LYS A 238 16.13 8.28 -12.77
CA LYS A 238 17.58 8.10 -12.95
C LYS A 238 17.99 8.24 -14.43
N CYS A 239 17.26 7.60 -15.33
CA CYS A 239 17.50 7.69 -16.76
C CYS A 239 17.40 9.13 -17.31
N ILE A 240 16.47 9.93 -16.79
CA ILE A 240 16.33 11.34 -17.20
C ILE A 240 17.51 12.19 -16.69
N LYS A 241 18.02 11.92 -15.48
CA LYS A 241 19.04 12.74 -14.81
C LYS A 241 20.48 12.38 -15.20
N ALA A 242 20.72 11.19 -15.71
CA ALA A 242 22.07 10.71 -16.02
C ALA A 242 22.24 10.52 -17.53
N PRO A 243 22.81 11.51 -18.26
CA PRO A 243 23.27 11.29 -19.60
C PRO A 243 24.45 10.31 -19.56
N ILE A 244 24.29 9.14 -20.15
CA ILE A 244 25.41 8.25 -20.43
C ILE A 244 25.98 8.70 -21.78
N GLY A 245 27.22 9.18 -21.79
CA GLY A 245 27.92 9.59 -23.02
C GLY A 245 27.33 10.83 -23.71
N GLY A 246 26.75 11.78 -22.98
CA GLY A 246 26.29 13.07 -23.54
C GLY A 246 24.93 13.04 -24.24
N GLY A 247 24.19 11.93 -24.19
CA GLY A 247 22.84 11.80 -24.72
C GLY A 247 21.84 11.31 -23.67
N ALA A 248 20.55 11.48 -23.92
CA ALA A 248 19.50 10.90 -23.08
C ALA A 248 19.64 9.36 -23.08
N VAL A 249 19.64 8.75 -21.89
CA VAL A 249 19.62 7.29 -21.77
C VAL A 249 18.23 6.80 -22.19
N GLY A 250 18.13 6.31 -23.41
CA GLY A 250 16.94 5.60 -23.87
C GLY A 250 16.81 4.28 -23.10
N LEU A 251 15.70 4.07 -22.40
CA LEU A 251 15.38 2.78 -21.82
C LEU A 251 14.88 1.84 -22.91
N LEU A 252 15.78 0.99 -23.44
CA LEU A 252 15.39 -0.09 -24.35
C LEU A 252 14.70 -1.20 -23.52
N VAL A 253 13.40 -1.30 -23.65
CA VAL A 253 12.63 -2.41 -23.08
C VAL A 253 12.82 -3.64 -23.96
N PRO A 254 13.38 -4.75 -23.46
CA PRO A 254 13.50 -5.97 -24.27
C PRO A 254 12.13 -6.47 -24.69
N THR A 255 11.86 -6.51 -25.98
CA THR A 255 10.59 -6.98 -26.56
C THR A 255 10.40 -8.49 -26.45
N ALA A 256 11.48 -9.25 -26.27
CA ALA A 256 11.48 -10.70 -26.24
C ALA A 256 10.76 -11.31 -25.00
N ALA A 257 10.74 -10.61 -23.87
CA ALA A 257 10.11 -11.08 -22.64
C ALA A 257 8.57 -11.14 -22.68
N ARG A 258 7.94 -10.56 -23.68
CA ARG A 258 6.46 -10.50 -23.78
C ARG A 258 5.82 -11.66 -24.55
N LYS A 259 6.59 -12.53 -25.23
CA LYS A 259 6.03 -13.46 -26.20
C LYS A 259 5.82 -14.91 -25.74
N ASN A 260 6.42 -15.36 -24.66
CA ASN A 260 6.28 -16.76 -24.23
C ASN A 260 5.59 -16.84 -22.87
N GLY A 261 4.33 -17.22 -22.87
CA GLY A 261 3.51 -17.44 -21.68
C GLY A 261 3.93 -18.62 -20.80
N GLU A 262 4.98 -19.34 -21.17
CA GLU A 262 5.68 -20.33 -20.34
C GLU A 262 6.97 -19.69 -19.84
N GLY A 263 6.89 -19.04 -18.67
CA GLY A 263 8.03 -18.36 -18.08
C GLY A 263 9.12 -19.37 -17.68
N GLU A 264 10.32 -19.19 -18.22
CA GLU A 264 11.52 -19.89 -17.74
C GLU A 264 11.63 -19.69 -16.22
N LYS A 265 11.70 -20.81 -15.49
CA LYS A 265 11.88 -20.80 -14.04
C LYS A 265 13.36 -20.72 -13.75
N PHE A 266 13.78 -19.73 -12.97
CA PHE A 266 15.13 -19.70 -12.40
C PHE A 266 15.11 -20.32 -10.99
N GLU A 267 16.24 -20.83 -10.57
CA GLU A 267 16.43 -21.43 -9.25
C GLU A 267 16.40 -20.33 -8.18
N GLY A 268 15.57 -20.54 -7.13
CA GLY A 268 15.40 -19.60 -6.03
C GLY A 268 16.56 -19.65 -5.02
N ALA A 269 16.30 -19.09 -3.84
CA ALA A 269 17.24 -19.15 -2.72
C ALA A 269 17.31 -20.55 -2.13
N THR A 270 18.47 -20.91 -1.56
CA THR A 270 18.57 -22.09 -0.68
C THR A 270 17.79 -21.84 0.60
N VAL A 271 16.94 -22.77 0.95
CA VAL A 271 16.22 -22.81 2.23
C VAL A 271 16.70 -24.06 2.97
N ILE A 272 17.40 -23.85 4.08
CA ILE A 272 17.89 -24.95 4.92
C ILE A 272 16.76 -25.34 5.88
N ASP A 273 16.37 -26.61 5.89
CA ASP A 273 15.36 -27.13 6.81
C ASP A 273 15.91 -27.10 8.24
N PRO A 274 15.17 -26.49 9.19
CA PRO A 274 15.61 -26.44 10.58
C PRO A 274 15.52 -27.85 11.21
N VAL A 275 16.48 -28.18 12.06
CA VAL A 275 16.39 -29.35 12.93
C VAL A 275 15.30 -29.07 13.98
N LYS A 276 14.18 -29.76 13.88
CA LYS A 276 13.03 -29.57 14.77
C LYS A 276 13.34 -30.14 16.15
N GLY A 277 13.12 -29.36 17.20
CA GLY A 277 13.37 -29.78 18.57
C GLY A 277 13.10 -28.68 19.58
N PHE A 278 13.23 -29.02 20.85
CA PHE A 278 13.25 -28.06 21.95
C PHE A 278 14.72 -27.82 22.35
N TYR A 279 15.15 -26.57 22.27
CA TYR A 279 16.52 -26.15 22.53
C TYR A 279 16.58 -25.43 23.88
N LYS A 280 17.48 -25.86 24.77
CA LYS A 280 17.74 -25.22 26.06
C LYS A 280 18.90 -24.24 25.99
N ASP A 281 19.82 -24.46 25.06
CA ASP A 281 21.00 -23.62 24.89
C ASP A 281 20.66 -22.41 24.01
N PRO A 282 21.32 -21.25 24.23
CA PRO A 282 21.14 -20.08 23.38
C PRO A 282 21.49 -20.36 21.92
N ILE A 283 20.62 -19.94 21.00
CA ILE A 283 20.86 -20.04 19.56
C ILE A 283 21.21 -18.66 19.02
N ALA A 284 22.39 -18.52 18.42
CA ALA A 284 22.79 -17.32 17.73
C ALA A 284 22.17 -17.27 16.32
N THR A 285 21.41 -16.22 16.02
CA THR A 285 20.86 -16.00 14.69
C THR A 285 21.68 -14.96 13.96
N LEU A 286 22.24 -15.33 12.79
CA LEU A 286 22.99 -14.44 11.91
C LEU A 286 22.15 -14.11 10.69
N ASP A 287 22.20 -12.84 10.24
CA ASP A 287 21.47 -12.36 9.06
C ASP A 287 22.37 -11.43 8.23
N PHE A 288 22.31 -11.59 6.91
CA PHE A 288 23.00 -10.70 5.99
C PHE A 288 22.32 -9.34 5.91
N ALA A 289 23.07 -8.28 6.07
CA ALA A 289 22.56 -6.92 5.95
C ALA A 289 22.11 -6.60 4.51
N SER A 290 20.80 -6.58 4.25
CA SER A 290 20.23 -6.27 2.94
C SER A 290 20.79 -7.18 1.82
N LEU A 291 20.80 -8.50 1.99
CA LEU A 291 21.48 -9.48 1.15
C LEU A 291 21.37 -9.19 -0.36
N TYR A 292 20.18 -9.22 -0.95
CA TYR A 292 20.00 -9.04 -2.39
C TYR A 292 20.38 -7.65 -2.90
N PRO A 293 19.99 -6.54 -2.25
CA PRO A 293 20.52 -5.22 -2.62
C PRO A 293 22.04 -5.14 -2.58
N SER A 294 22.69 -5.75 -1.58
CA SER A 294 24.14 -5.75 -1.44
C SER A 294 24.82 -6.55 -2.57
N ILE A 295 24.28 -7.71 -2.93
CA ILE A 295 24.75 -8.50 -4.07
C ILE A 295 24.65 -7.69 -5.37
N MET A 296 23.50 -7.05 -5.63
CA MET A 296 23.28 -6.25 -6.84
C MET A 296 24.30 -5.09 -6.94
N MET A 297 24.64 -4.46 -5.82
CA MET A 297 25.64 -3.38 -5.79
C MET A 297 27.06 -3.91 -5.97
N ALA A 298 27.43 -4.97 -5.23
CA ALA A 298 28.79 -5.53 -5.25
C ALA A 298 29.18 -6.09 -6.62
N HIS A 299 28.24 -6.75 -7.30
CA HIS A 299 28.45 -7.36 -8.61
C HIS A 299 27.93 -6.54 -9.79
N ASN A 300 27.51 -5.30 -9.53
CA ASN A 300 27.01 -4.35 -10.53
C ASN A 300 25.90 -4.91 -11.43
N LEU A 301 24.96 -5.68 -10.86
CA LEU A 301 23.89 -6.35 -11.59
C LEU A 301 22.80 -5.36 -12.01
N CYS A 302 22.71 -5.10 -13.32
CA CYS A 302 21.80 -4.11 -13.88
C CYS A 302 21.48 -4.41 -15.34
N TYR A 303 20.36 -3.90 -15.83
CA TYR A 303 20.00 -3.88 -17.27
C TYR A 303 21.10 -3.22 -18.13
N THR A 304 21.73 -2.16 -17.62
CA THR A 304 22.73 -1.37 -18.33
C THR A 304 24.12 -1.99 -18.32
N THR A 305 24.33 -3.03 -17.53
CA THR A 305 25.62 -3.72 -17.38
C THR A 305 25.61 -5.16 -17.84
N LEU A 306 24.41 -5.71 -18.11
CA LEU A 306 24.25 -7.04 -18.69
C LEU A 306 24.83 -7.08 -20.10
N VAL A 307 25.75 -8.01 -20.35
CA VAL A 307 26.42 -8.19 -21.65
C VAL A 307 25.78 -9.32 -22.42
N ARG A 308 25.42 -9.09 -23.66
CA ARG A 308 24.90 -10.16 -24.53
C ARG A 308 26.03 -11.15 -24.83
N ARG A 309 25.72 -12.44 -24.89
CA ARG A 309 26.72 -13.50 -25.17
C ARG A 309 27.54 -13.25 -26.44
N SER A 310 26.93 -12.67 -27.49
CA SER A 310 27.58 -12.29 -28.74
C SER A 310 28.58 -11.14 -28.60
N ASP A 311 28.48 -10.35 -27.56
CA ASP A 311 29.30 -9.14 -27.38
C ASP A 311 30.40 -9.31 -26.34
N VAL A 312 30.42 -10.43 -25.61
CA VAL A 312 31.45 -10.71 -24.58
C VAL A 312 32.86 -10.69 -25.18
N THR A 313 33.06 -11.26 -26.38
CA THR A 313 34.36 -11.31 -27.08
C THR A 313 34.85 -9.93 -27.51
N LYS A 314 34.00 -8.93 -27.57
CA LYS A 314 34.35 -7.55 -27.95
C LYS A 314 34.87 -6.72 -26.78
N LEU A 315 34.75 -7.24 -25.55
CA LEU A 315 35.14 -6.53 -24.34
C LEU A 315 36.47 -7.08 -23.78
N PRO A 316 37.30 -6.22 -23.19
CA PRO A 316 38.47 -6.66 -22.45
C PRO A 316 38.07 -7.57 -21.28
N ALA A 317 38.75 -8.69 -21.08
CA ALA A 317 38.45 -9.65 -20.01
C ALA A 317 38.45 -9.03 -18.59
N THR A 318 39.20 -7.93 -18.41
CA THR A 318 39.27 -7.18 -17.14
C THR A 318 38.03 -6.33 -16.86
N SER A 319 37.22 -5.99 -17.87
CA SER A 319 36.09 -5.04 -17.78
C SER A 319 34.78 -5.66 -17.35
N TYR A 320 34.70 -6.98 -17.28
CA TYR A 320 33.45 -7.69 -16.90
C TYR A 320 33.73 -8.78 -15.87
N GLY A 321 32.65 -9.22 -15.22
CA GLY A 321 32.57 -10.39 -14.32
C GLY A 321 31.51 -11.37 -14.81
N LYS A 322 31.72 -12.66 -14.50
CA LYS A 322 30.78 -13.73 -14.78
C LYS A 322 30.08 -14.13 -13.47
N SER A 323 28.75 -14.20 -13.49
CA SER A 323 27.96 -14.63 -12.34
C SER A 323 27.98 -16.17 -12.19
N PRO A 324 27.57 -16.73 -11.02
CA PRO A 324 27.45 -18.18 -10.82
C PRO A 324 26.51 -18.85 -11.83
N THR A 325 25.54 -18.13 -12.36
CA THR A 325 24.61 -18.62 -13.41
C THR A 325 25.16 -18.52 -14.81
N GLY A 326 26.38 -17.99 -14.98
CA GLY A 326 27.06 -17.88 -16.26
C GLY A 326 26.78 -16.58 -17.03
N ASP A 327 25.94 -15.70 -16.51
CA ASP A 327 25.65 -14.38 -17.11
C ASP A 327 26.81 -13.41 -16.87
N VAL A 328 27.01 -12.49 -17.82
CA VAL A 328 28.15 -11.57 -17.82
C VAL A 328 27.68 -10.14 -17.58
N PHE A 329 28.33 -9.46 -16.63
CA PHE A 329 28.04 -8.06 -16.31
C PHE A 329 29.31 -7.23 -16.33
N VAL A 330 29.21 -6.00 -16.86
CA VAL A 330 30.30 -5.02 -16.84
C VAL A 330 30.58 -4.61 -15.40
N LYS A 331 31.89 -4.51 -15.05
CA LYS A 331 32.31 -4.08 -13.70
C LYS A 331 31.99 -2.60 -13.44
N ALA A 332 31.82 -2.26 -12.17
CA ALA A 332 31.44 -0.91 -11.75
C ALA A 332 32.49 0.16 -12.12
N GLU A 333 33.74 -0.21 -12.14
CA GLU A 333 34.88 0.67 -12.53
C GLU A 333 34.78 1.10 -14.01
N THR A 334 34.21 0.25 -14.87
CA THR A 334 34.03 0.53 -16.29
C THR A 334 32.72 1.32 -16.52
N CYS A 335 31.63 0.85 -15.96
CA CYS A 335 30.30 1.50 -16.08
C CYS A 335 29.43 1.10 -14.92
N LYS A 336 29.09 2.04 -14.05
CA LYS A 336 28.21 1.79 -12.92
C LYS A 336 26.76 1.67 -13.34
N GLY A 337 26.13 0.54 -13.02
CA GLY A 337 24.72 0.25 -13.36
C GLY A 337 23.71 1.17 -12.66
N ILE A 338 22.59 1.41 -13.30
CA ILE A 338 21.49 2.27 -12.77
C ILE A 338 20.88 1.67 -11.50
N LEU A 339 20.60 0.35 -11.48
CA LEU A 339 20.03 -0.30 -10.28
C LEU A 339 20.97 -0.24 -9.08
N PRO A 340 22.27 -0.55 -9.18
CA PRO A 340 23.24 -0.33 -8.10
C PRO A 340 23.26 1.11 -7.59
N GLN A 341 23.21 2.11 -8.48
CA GLN A 341 23.17 3.52 -8.07
C GLN A 341 21.89 3.85 -7.25
N ILE A 342 20.73 3.37 -7.70
CA ILE A 342 19.46 3.55 -6.98
C ILE A 342 19.55 2.88 -5.59
N LEU A 343 20.08 1.67 -5.52
CA LEU A 343 20.21 0.94 -4.25
C LEU A 343 21.15 1.62 -3.26
N GLU A 344 22.29 2.12 -3.72
CA GLU A 344 23.21 2.89 -2.88
C GLU A 344 22.56 4.15 -2.30
N GLU A 345 21.82 4.90 -3.12
CA GLU A 345 21.11 6.08 -2.68
C GLU A 345 20.04 5.73 -1.64
N LEU A 346 19.25 4.67 -1.87
CA LEU A 346 18.23 4.21 -0.95
C LEU A 346 18.82 3.74 0.40
N LEU A 347 19.87 2.94 0.37
CA LEU A 347 20.52 2.43 1.57
C LEU A 347 21.28 3.51 2.33
N GLY A 348 21.94 4.44 1.62
CA GLY A 348 22.58 5.62 2.20
C GLY A 348 21.56 6.54 2.88
N ALA A 349 20.45 6.85 2.21
CA ALA A 349 19.36 7.62 2.77
C ALA A 349 18.73 6.94 3.99
N ARG A 350 18.62 5.59 3.98
CA ARG A 350 18.14 4.82 5.13
C ARG A 350 19.07 4.91 6.33
N LYS A 351 20.38 4.80 6.10
CA LYS A 351 21.39 4.95 7.17
C LYS A 351 21.27 6.33 7.82
N ASN A 352 21.10 7.38 7.01
CA ASN A 352 20.90 8.74 7.51
C ASN A 352 19.56 8.89 8.27
N ALA A 353 18.46 8.35 7.75
CA ALA A 353 17.16 8.39 8.44
C ALA A 353 17.22 7.68 9.81
N LYS A 354 17.92 6.54 9.90
CA LYS A 354 18.14 5.84 11.17
C LYS A 354 18.99 6.63 12.15
N ARG A 355 19.99 7.40 11.66
CA ARG A 355 20.79 8.29 12.52
C ARG A 355 19.91 9.41 13.09
N LEU A 356 19.16 10.10 12.22
CA LEU A 356 18.23 11.16 12.65
C LEU A 356 17.17 10.64 13.62
N LEU A 357 16.64 9.43 13.41
CA LEU A 357 15.69 8.79 14.32
C LEU A 357 16.26 8.59 15.73
N LYS A 358 17.55 8.26 15.86
CA LYS A 358 18.21 8.08 17.16
C LYS A 358 18.43 9.40 17.89
N GLU A 359 18.75 10.46 17.14
CA GLU A 359 19.07 11.79 17.66
C GLU A 359 17.82 12.61 18.02
N GLU A 360 16.67 12.32 17.40
CA GLU A 360 15.43 13.07 17.55
C GLU A 360 14.78 12.80 18.93
N THR A 361 14.19 13.82 19.53
CA THR A 361 13.47 13.74 20.81
C THR A 361 11.96 13.90 20.63
N ASP A 362 11.53 14.65 19.62
CA ASP A 362 10.13 14.88 19.32
C ASP A 362 9.44 13.59 18.84
N PRO A 363 8.36 13.11 19.51
CA PRO A 363 7.71 11.85 19.16
C PRO A 363 7.15 11.82 17.75
N PHE A 364 6.60 12.95 17.25
CA PHE A 364 6.05 13.02 15.91
C PHE A 364 7.15 12.94 14.85
N LYS A 365 8.25 13.68 15.01
CA LYS A 365 9.39 13.62 14.09
C LYS A 365 10.07 12.25 14.13
N LYS A 366 10.14 11.59 15.30
CA LYS A 366 10.59 10.20 15.39
C LYS A 366 9.75 9.28 14.51
N ALA A 367 8.44 9.38 14.60
CA ALA A 367 7.53 8.58 13.78
C ALA A 367 7.72 8.85 12.27
N VAL A 368 7.94 10.11 11.87
CA VAL A 368 8.26 10.46 10.48
C VAL A 368 9.57 9.83 10.02
N TYR A 369 10.64 9.87 10.83
CA TYR A 369 11.93 9.24 10.48
C TYR A 369 11.84 7.72 10.45
N ASP A 370 11.05 7.11 11.33
CA ASP A 370 10.83 5.67 11.32
C ASP A 370 10.04 5.24 10.08
N GLY A 371 8.97 5.94 9.74
CA GLY A 371 8.24 5.74 8.48
C GLY A 371 9.15 5.89 7.25
N ARG A 372 10.02 6.88 7.24
CA ARG A 372 10.99 7.11 6.14
C ARG A 372 12.00 5.96 6.03
N GLN A 373 12.62 5.51 7.13
CA GLN A 373 13.58 4.41 7.07
C GLN A 373 12.92 3.09 6.65
N LEU A 374 11.66 2.86 7.04
CA LEU A 374 10.88 1.70 6.62
C LEU A 374 10.56 1.77 5.12
N ALA A 375 10.12 2.92 4.62
CA ALA A 375 9.86 3.15 3.20
C ALA A 375 11.11 2.90 2.33
N LEU A 376 12.27 3.37 2.78
CA LEU A 376 13.56 3.14 2.12
C LEU A 376 13.95 1.65 2.11
N LYS A 377 13.72 0.92 3.23
CA LYS A 377 13.94 -0.53 3.31
C LYS A 377 13.07 -1.28 2.30
N VAL A 378 11.78 -1.01 2.29
CA VAL A 378 10.81 -1.68 1.40
C VAL A 378 11.12 -1.37 -0.06
N SER A 379 11.45 -0.11 -0.38
CA SER A 379 11.81 0.28 -1.74
C SER A 379 13.07 -0.43 -2.24
N ALA A 380 14.13 -0.50 -1.45
CA ALA A 380 15.37 -1.20 -1.81
C ALA A 380 15.14 -2.70 -2.05
N ASN A 381 14.37 -3.36 -1.17
CA ASN A 381 14.07 -4.79 -1.32
C ASN A 381 13.15 -5.09 -2.52
N SER A 382 12.34 -4.12 -2.95
CA SER A 382 11.45 -4.27 -4.11
C SER A 382 12.18 -4.29 -5.45
N VAL A 383 13.42 -3.78 -5.53
CA VAL A 383 14.20 -3.71 -6.77
C VAL A 383 14.52 -5.11 -7.30
N TYR A 384 14.96 -6.02 -6.45
CA TYR A 384 15.20 -7.42 -6.84
C TYR A 384 13.92 -8.12 -7.33
N GLY A 385 12.83 -8.04 -6.55
CA GLY A 385 11.56 -8.66 -6.94
C GLY A 385 10.96 -8.09 -8.24
N PHE A 386 11.32 -6.87 -8.60
CA PHE A 386 10.91 -6.24 -9.85
C PHE A 386 11.57 -6.91 -11.06
N THR A 387 12.87 -7.22 -11.01
CA THR A 387 13.59 -7.86 -12.11
C THR A 387 13.16 -9.30 -12.35
N GLY A 388 12.75 -10.03 -11.31
CA GLY A 388 12.29 -11.42 -11.38
C GLY A 388 10.80 -11.59 -11.69
N ALA A 389 10.03 -10.52 -11.79
CA ALA A 389 8.59 -10.59 -12.04
C ALA A 389 8.29 -10.93 -13.50
N GLN A 390 7.96 -12.18 -13.81
CA GLN A 390 7.68 -12.67 -15.18
C GLN A 390 6.58 -11.87 -15.90
N VAL A 391 5.57 -11.41 -15.16
CA VAL A 391 4.45 -10.56 -15.67
C VAL A 391 4.79 -9.08 -15.48
N GLY A 392 6.06 -8.74 -15.25
CA GLY A 392 6.54 -7.39 -15.03
C GLY A 392 6.61 -6.53 -16.30
N GLN A 393 6.83 -5.23 -16.10
CA GLN A 393 7.08 -4.30 -17.21
C GLN A 393 8.49 -4.46 -17.80
N LEU A 394 9.47 -4.83 -16.98
CA LEU A 394 10.87 -5.01 -17.32
C LEU A 394 11.46 -6.28 -16.68
N PRO A 395 10.98 -7.49 -17.03
CA PRO A 395 11.56 -8.71 -16.53
C PRO A 395 12.99 -8.90 -17.07
N CYS A 396 13.90 -9.35 -16.21
CA CYS A 396 15.27 -9.72 -16.57
C CYS A 396 15.69 -10.89 -15.67
N LEU A 397 15.53 -12.11 -16.18
CA LEU A 397 15.83 -13.32 -15.43
C LEU A 397 17.32 -13.46 -15.13
N GLU A 398 18.17 -12.98 -16.02
CA GLU A 398 19.64 -12.98 -15.87
C GLU A 398 20.08 -12.23 -14.61
N ILE A 399 19.43 -11.09 -14.31
CA ILE A 399 19.70 -10.35 -13.07
C ILE A 399 19.22 -11.16 -11.87
N SER A 400 17.98 -11.67 -11.92
CA SER A 400 17.37 -12.35 -10.77
C SER A 400 18.05 -13.69 -10.47
N SER A 401 18.37 -14.48 -11.48
CA SER A 401 19.11 -15.74 -11.33
C SER A 401 20.53 -15.51 -10.79
N SER A 402 21.22 -14.46 -11.27
CA SER A 402 22.54 -14.09 -10.76
C SER A 402 22.49 -13.68 -9.29
N VAL A 403 21.48 -12.89 -8.87
CA VAL A 403 21.32 -12.50 -7.46
C VAL A 403 21.10 -13.72 -6.56
N THR A 404 20.23 -14.64 -6.94
CA THR A 404 20.01 -15.86 -6.15
C THR A 404 21.20 -16.81 -6.19
N GLY A 405 21.91 -16.88 -7.33
CA GLY A 405 23.14 -17.66 -7.45
C GLY A 405 24.23 -17.20 -6.47
N TYR A 406 24.55 -15.91 -6.46
CA TYR A 406 25.45 -15.35 -5.45
C TYR A 406 24.96 -15.53 -4.01
N GLY A 407 23.64 -15.41 -3.77
CA GLY A 407 23.06 -15.64 -2.46
C GLY A 407 23.25 -17.08 -1.96
N ARG A 408 23.15 -18.08 -2.84
CA ARG A 408 23.42 -19.49 -2.52
C ARG A 408 24.90 -19.71 -2.17
N GLU A 409 25.81 -19.22 -2.99
CA GLU A 409 27.25 -19.31 -2.71
C GLU A 409 27.62 -18.67 -1.35
N MET A 410 27.04 -17.49 -1.03
CA MET A 410 27.29 -16.83 0.24
C MET A 410 26.79 -17.62 1.43
N ILE A 411 25.58 -18.21 1.37
CA ILE A 411 25.03 -19.04 2.44
C ILE A 411 25.86 -20.32 2.62
N GLU A 412 26.23 -20.98 1.54
CA GLU A 412 27.09 -22.18 1.57
C GLU A 412 28.45 -21.85 2.20
N THR A 413 29.09 -20.76 1.76
CA THR A 413 30.38 -20.36 2.31
C THR A 413 30.32 -20.10 3.83
N VAL A 414 29.27 -19.40 4.32
CA VAL A 414 29.12 -19.15 5.76
C VAL A 414 28.81 -20.44 6.51
N SER A 415 27.97 -21.32 5.96
CA SER A 415 27.64 -22.61 6.55
C SER A 415 28.89 -23.49 6.72
N TYR A 416 29.76 -23.57 5.71
CA TYR A 416 30.97 -24.39 5.77
C TYR A 416 32.11 -23.79 6.61
N THR A 417 32.13 -22.47 6.80
CA THR A 417 33.25 -21.81 7.52
C THR A 417 32.93 -21.53 8.99
N HIS A 418 31.65 -21.51 9.39
CA HIS A 418 31.24 -21.04 10.72
C HIS A 418 30.22 -21.95 11.41
N LEU A 419 29.73 -22.99 10.76
CA LEU A 419 28.82 -24.01 11.31
C LEU A 419 29.40 -25.41 11.14
#